data_a84613aa252d9e42587fb0361e9ab456
#
_entry.id   a84613aa252d9e42587fb0361e9ab456
#
_cell.length_a   1.000
_cell.length_b   1.000
_cell.length_c   1.000
_cell.angle_alpha   90.00
_cell.angle_beta   90.00
_cell.angle_gamma   90.00
#
_symmetry.space_group_name_H-M   'P 1'
#
loop_
_entity.id
_entity.type
_entity.pdbx_description
1 polymer ?
#
loop_
_entity_poly.entity_id
_entity_poly.type
_entity_poly.pdbx_seq_one_letter_code
_entity_poly.pdbx_strand_id
1 'polypeptide(L)'
;MAVKKKRGETKEMEAEKILVVDDNKEIVYSISELLKYEGYETLKAYDGMEALDIMERENVDLILLDVMMPRLNGLSALMKLREKSRIPVIILSAKTEESDKVSGLTLGADDYIEKPYNPAELIARVKAHLRRYRVWSNMEAEKKKDPDQIVNGGL
;
A
#
# COMPACT_ATOMS: atom_id res chain seq x y z
N MET A 1 3.28 2.66 24.12
CA MET A 1 2.88 2.09 22.83
C MET A 1 1.89 3.02 22.14
N ALA A 2 2.16 3.36 20.90
CA ALA A 2 1.28 4.27 20.17
C ALA A 2 0.01 3.55 19.74
N VAL A 3 -1.12 4.21 19.93
CA VAL A 3 -2.40 3.70 19.48
C VAL A 3 -2.66 4.22 18.09
N LYS A 4 -3.03 3.32 17.20
CA LYS A 4 -3.30 3.66 15.81
C LYS A 4 -4.56 4.54 15.73
N LYS A 5 -4.41 5.69 15.10
CA LYS A 5 -5.49 6.64 14.95
C LYS A 5 -6.50 6.14 13.93
N LYS A 6 -7.78 6.24 14.23
CA LYS A 6 -8.81 5.84 13.29
C LYS A 6 -8.88 6.84 12.13
N ARG A 7 -8.89 6.31 10.93
CA ARG A 7 -9.11 7.13 9.75
C ARG A 7 -10.55 7.64 9.80
N GLY A 8 -10.76 8.91 9.62
CA GLY A 8 -12.09 9.51 9.71
C GLY A 8 -12.28 10.34 10.97
N GLU A 9 -11.47 10.13 11.99
CA GLU A 9 -11.45 11.00 13.15
C GLU A 9 -10.62 12.25 12.89
N THR A 10 -9.80 12.21 11.82
CA THR A 10 -8.95 13.31 11.42
C THR A 10 -9.51 13.99 10.20
N LYS A 11 -8.96 15.13 9.87
CA LYS A 11 -9.41 15.91 8.72
C LYS A 11 -9.11 15.22 7.41
N GLU A 12 -9.98 15.43 6.42
CA GLU A 12 -9.75 14.93 5.07
C GLU A 12 -8.46 15.47 4.47
N MET A 13 -7.94 16.55 5.03
CA MET A 13 -6.71 17.16 4.53
C MET A 13 -5.45 16.45 4.97
N GLU A 14 -5.59 15.45 5.82
CA GLU A 14 -4.44 14.65 6.22
C GLU A 14 -3.87 13.93 5.00
N ALA A 15 -2.54 14.04 4.82
CA ALA A 15 -1.87 13.43 3.68
C ALA A 15 -1.97 11.91 3.74
N GLU A 16 -2.13 11.29 2.59
CA GLU A 16 -2.12 9.83 2.49
C GLU A 16 -0.71 9.32 2.75
N LYS A 17 -0.62 8.18 3.43
CA LYS A 17 0.66 7.59 3.84
C LYS A 17 1.01 6.42 2.94
N ILE A 18 2.20 6.45 2.40
CA ILE A 18 2.70 5.38 1.55
C ILE A 18 3.90 4.74 2.21
N LEU A 19 3.84 3.42 2.37
CA LEU A 19 4.94 2.65 2.93
C LEU A 19 5.80 2.13 1.80
N VAL A 20 7.08 2.48 1.82
CA VAL A 20 8.06 2.04 0.81
C VAL A 20 8.93 0.98 1.45
N VAL A 21 8.92 -0.23 0.86
CA VAL A 21 9.61 -1.39 1.40
C VAL A 21 10.62 -1.93 0.40
N ASP A 22 11.90 -1.79 0.72
CA ASP A 22 13.00 -2.30 -0.12
C ASP A 22 14.25 -2.35 0.75
N ASP A 23 15.09 -3.37 0.59
CA ASP A 23 16.33 -3.45 1.38
C ASP A 23 17.40 -2.50 0.87
N ASN A 24 17.23 -1.95 -0.32
CA ASN A 24 18.15 -0.96 -0.87
C ASN A 24 17.74 0.44 -0.37
N LYS A 25 18.55 0.99 0.53
CA LYS A 25 18.23 2.27 1.16
C LYS A 25 18.20 3.44 0.18
N GLU A 26 18.99 3.38 -0.88
CA GLU A 26 19.00 4.42 -1.90
C GLU A 26 17.69 4.45 -2.67
N ILE A 27 17.16 3.27 -2.98
CA ILE A 27 15.86 3.17 -3.67
C ILE A 27 14.76 3.71 -2.76
N VAL A 28 14.75 3.31 -1.50
CA VAL A 28 13.75 3.80 -0.54
C VAL A 28 13.81 5.32 -0.43
N TYR A 29 15.01 5.87 -0.33
CA TYR A 29 15.19 7.32 -0.23
C TYR A 29 14.67 8.02 -1.48
N SER A 30 15.08 7.54 -2.65
CA SER A 30 14.71 8.14 -3.92
C SER A 30 13.20 8.15 -4.13
N ILE A 31 12.55 7.01 -3.90
CA ILE A 31 11.11 6.91 -4.05
C ILE A 31 10.40 7.78 -3.01
N SER A 32 10.89 7.78 -1.78
CA SER A 32 10.28 8.57 -0.71
C SER A 32 10.31 10.06 -1.03
N GLU A 33 11.42 10.56 -1.57
CA GLU A 33 11.52 11.98 -1.94
C GLU A 33 10.57 12.31 -3.08
N LEU A 34 10.46 11.41 -4.05
CA LEU A 34 9.54 11.59 -5.17
C LEU A 34 8.09 11.70 -4.67
N LEU A 35 7.71 10.80 -3.76
CA LEU A 35 6.35 10.78 -3.22
C LEU A 35 6.07 12.01 -2.35
N LYS A 36 7.03 12.44 -1.57
CA LYS A 36 6.88 13.67 -0.77
C LYS A 36 6.66 14.89 -1.65
N TYR A 37 7.36 14.95 -2.77
CA TYR A 37 7.18 16.04 -3.72
C TYR A 37 5.75 16.08 -4.25
N GLU A 38 5.12 14.92 -4.37
CA GLU A 38 3.73 14.81 -4.84
C GLU A 38 2.71 15.04 -3.73
N GLY A 39 3.16 15.30 -2.50
CA GLY A 39 2.26 15.63 -1.40
C GLY A 39 1.92 14.47 -0.48
N TYR A 40 2.56 13.32 -0.65
CA TYR A 40 2.32 12.16 0.20
C TYR A 40 3.25 12.14 1.41
N GLU A 41 2.77 11.52 2.48
CA GLU A 41 3.60 11.21 3.62
C GLU A 41 4.18 9.81 3.41
N THR A 42 5.46 9.62 3.72
CA THR A 42 6.12 8.34 3.46
C THR A 42 6.61 7.69 4.74
N LEU A 43 6.49 6.37 4.77
CA LEU A 43 7.04 5.52 5.81
C LEU A 43 8.00 4.57 5.13
N LYS A 44 9.04 4.15 5.84
CA LYS A 44 10.13 3.36 5.25
C LYS A 44 10.32 2.07 6.01
N ALA A 45 10.48 0.98 5.28
CA ALA A 45 10.85 -0.31 5.84
C ALA A 45 11.89 -0.96 4.94
N TYR A 46 12.82 -1.68 5.55
CA TYR A 46 13.94 -2.25 4.81
C TYR A 46 13.88 -3.77 4.74
N ASP A 47 12.84 -4.35 5.28
CA ASP A 47 12.53 -5.77 5.11
C ASP A 47 11.06 -6.02 5.46
N GLY A 48 10.62 -7.27 5.24
CA GLY A 48 9.22 -7.61 5.45
C GLY A 48 8.77 -7.54 6.91
N MET A 49 9.66 -7.82 7.85
CA MET A 49 9.31 -7.75 9.27
C MET A 49 9.04 -6.31 9.68
N GLU A 50 9.90 -5.40 9.24
CA GLU A 50 9.69 -3.97 9.52
C GLU A 50 8.38 -3.48 8.90
N ALA A 51 8.09 -3.94 7.68
CA ALA A 51 6.86 -3.54 7.01
C ALA A 51 5.63 -3.96 7.80
N LEU A 52 5.60 -5.21 8.26
CA LEU A 52 4.46 -5.70 9.04
C LEU A 52 4.33 -4.96 10.38
N ASP A 53 5.45 -4.64 10.99
CA ASP A 53 5.46 -3.89 12.24
C ASP A 53 4.87 -2.49 12.06
N ILE A 54 5.25 -1.81 10.98
CA ILE A 54 4.71 -0.49 10.67
C ILE A 54 3.21 -0.58 10.39
N MET A 55 2.77 -1.63 9.69
CA MET A 55 1.35 -1.82 9.42
C MET A 55 0.52 -1.96 10.71
N GLU A 56 1.11 -2.49 11.78
CA GLU A 56 0.43 -2.60 13.06
C GLU A 56 0.29 -1.24 13.76
N ARG A 57 1.24 -0.33 13.52
CA ARG A 57 1.33 0.93 14.24
C ARG A 57 0.78 2.14 13.49
N GLU A 58 0.75 2.10 12.17
CA GLU A 58 0.42 3.26 11.36
C GLU A 58 -0.75 2.98 10.42
N ASN A 59 -1.46 4.02 10.06
CA ASN A 59 -2.51 3.93 9.04
C ASN A 59 -1.86 4.13 7.67
N VAL A 60 -1.58 3.02 6.99
CA VAL A 60 -0.94 3.05 5.69
C VAL A 60 -2.00 2.95 4.60
N ASP A 61 -1.88 3.76 3.57
CA ASP A 61 -2.88 3.82 2.50
C ASP A 61 -2.45 3.04 1.24
N LEU A 62 -1.16 2.83 1.08
CA LEU A 62 -0.62 2.07 -0.06
C LEU A 62 0.78 1.59 0.28
N ILE A 63 1.16 0.43 -0.24
CA ILE A 63 2.51 -0.12 -0.07
C ILE A 63 3.18 -0.30 -1.41
N LEU A 64 4.43 0.17 -1.52
CA LEU A 64 5.33 -0.18 -2.61
C LEU A 64 6.28 -1.22 -2.04
N LEU A 65 6.28 -2.42 -2.60
CA LEU A 65 6.90 -3.58 -1.98
C LEU A 65 7.86 -4.29 -2.92
N ASP A 66 9.14 -4.31 -2.54
CA ASP A 66 10.13 -5.18 -3.19
C ASP A 66 9.93 -6.61 -2.66
N VAL A 67 9.94 -7.58 -3.55
CA VAL A 67 9.73 -8.98 -3.15
C VAL A 67 11.01 -9.72 -2.83
N MET A 68 12.17 -9.20 -3.25
CA MET A 68 13.45 -9.86 -2.99
C MET A 68 14.19 -9.16 -1.86
N MET A 69 13.92 -9.60 -0.64
CA MET A 69 14.50 -8.99 0.55
C MET A 69 14.97 -10.06 1.54
N PRO A 70 15.94 -9.74 2.40
CA PRO A 70 16.35 -10.66 3.46
C PRO A 70 15.29 -10.75 4.55
N ARG A 71 15.49 -11.68 5.47
CA ARG A 71 14.62 -11.99 6.59
C ARG A 71 13.26 -12.45 6.10
N LEU A 72 12.24 -11.63 6.17
CA LEU A 72 10.94 -12.01 5.60
C LEU A 72 10.82 -11.37 4.23
N ASN A 73 10.74 -12.19 3.18
CA ASN A 73 10.67 -11.66 1.81
C ASN A 73 9.31 -11.03 1.55
N GLY A 74 9.24 -10.26 0.45
CA GLY A 74 8.06 -9.48 0.13
C GLY A 74 6.81 -10.31 -0.12
N LEU A 75 6.95 -11.50 -0.72
CA LEU A 75 5.79 -12.35 -0.99
C LEU A 75 5.18 -12.88 0.31
N SER A 76 6.02 -13.26 1.27
CA SER A 76 5.53 -13.71 2.57
C SER A 76 4.89 -12.55 3.33
N ALA A 77 5.47 -11.37 3.24
CA ALA A 77 4.90 -10.18 3.87
C ALA A 77 3.53 -9.84 3.27
N LEU A 78 3.41 -9.94 1.95
CA LEU A 78 2.16 -9.70 1.26
C LEU A 78 1.06 -10.66 1.72
N MET A 79 1.40 -11.93 1.83
CA MET A 79 0.45 -12.94 2.27
C MET A 79 -0.07 -12.64 3.68
N LYS A 80 0.82 -12.28 4.59
CA LYS A 80 0.44 -11.93 5.96
C LYS A 80 -0.39 -10.64 6.00
N LEU A 81 -0.01 -9.67 5.19
CA LEU A 81 -0.73 -8.41 5.09
C LEU A 81 -2.17 -8.63 4.66
N ARG A 82 -2.38 -9.49 3.67
CA ARG A 82 -3.71 -9.72 3.11
C ARG A 82 -4.66 -10.43 4.06
N GLU A 83 -4.16 -11.00 5.14
CA GLU A 83 -5.02 -11.56 6.18
C GLU A 83 -5.80 -10.47 6.90
N LYS A 84 -5.28 -9.24 6.92
CA LYS A 84 -5.83 -8.15 7.74
C LYS A 84 -6.18 -6.89 6.97
N SER A 85 -5.70 -6.73 5.74
CA SER A 85 -5.83 -5.45 5.05
C SER A 85 -6.09 -5.60 3.57
N ARG A 86 -6.84 -4.63 3.02
CA ARG A 86 -7.14 -4.54 1.59
C ARG A 86 -6.46 -3.36 0.93
N ILE A 87 -5.53 -2.71 1.60
CA ILE A 87 -4.87 -1.55 1.01
C ILE A 87 -4.13 -1.97 -0.26
N PRO A 88 -4.01 -1.06 -1.24
CA PRO A 88 -3.32 -1.40 -2.48
C PRO A 88 -1.84 -1.69 -2.24
N VAL A 89 -1.36 -2.72 -2.93
CA VAL A 89 0.03 -3.14 -2.88
C VAL A 89 0.55 -3.18 -4.30
N ILE A 90 1.61 -2.42 -4.57
CA ILE A 90 2.31 -2.41 -5.85
C ILE A 90 3.67 -3.05 -5.64
N ILE A 91 3.94 -4.11 -6.39
CA ILE A 91 5.24 -4.79 -6.32
C ILE A 91 6.25 -4.06 -7.20
N LEU A 92 7.44 -3.83 -6.65
CA LEU A 92 8.59 -3.35 -7.41
C LEU A 92 9.57 -4.49 -7.50
N SER A 93 9.98 -4.87 -8.70
CA SER A 93 10.90 -6.00 -8.85
C SER A 93 11.72 -5.87 -10.11
N ALA A 94 12.83 -6.62 -10.16
CA ALA A 94 13.69 -6.64 -11.32
C ALA A 94 12.99 -7.28 -12.51
N LYS A 95 13.35 -6.83 -13.71
CA LYS A 95 12.74 -7.31 -14.94
C LYS A 95 12.88 -8.83 -15.12
N THR A 96 13.93 -9.42 -14.57
CA THR A 96 14.22 -10.84 -14.71
C THR A 96 13.39 -11.73 -13.77
N GLU A 97 12.53 -11.16 -12.95
CA GLU A 97 11.81 -11.92 -11.92
C GLU A 97 10.34 -12.11 -12.27
N GLU A 98 10.08 -12.71 -13.45
CA GLU A 98 8.73 -12.99 -13.93
C GLU A 98 7.94 -13.89 -12.98
N SER A 99 8.59 -14.90 -12.40
CA SER A 99 7.91 -15.81 -11.49
C SER A 99 7.41 -15.09 -10.25
N ASP A 100 8.15 -14.09 -9.77
CA ASP A 100 7.74 -13.28 -8.63
C ASP A 100 6.56 -12.38 -8.96
N LYS A 101 6.52 -11.88 -10.19
CA LYS A 101 5.38 -11.10 -10.68
C LYS A 101 4.10 -11.92 -10.62
N VAL A 102 4.14 -13.12 -11.17
CA VAL A 102 2.97 -14.01 -11.18
C VAL A 102 2.57 -14.38 -9.75
N SER A 103 3.54 -14.75 -8.93
CA SER A 103 3.28 -15.12 -7.53
C SER A 103 2.67 -13.97 -6.74
N GLY A 104 3.22 -12.77 -6.91
CA GLY A 104 2.74 -11.60 -6.19
C GLY A 104 1.30 -11.25 -6.55
N LEU A 105 0.98 -11.25 -7.85
CA LEU A 105 -0.38 -10.96 -8.29
C LEU A 105 -1.35 -12.04 -7.81
N THR A 106 -0.92 -13.31 -7.82
CA THR A 106 -1.73 -14.41 -7.32
C THR A 106 -2.01 -14.28 -5.82
N LEU A 107 -1.03 -13.81 -5.05
CA LEU A 107 -1.17 -13.64 -3.60
C LEU A 107 -1.92 -12.37 -3.22
N GLY A 108 -2.26 -11.53 -4.17
CA GLY A 108 -3.10 -10.38 -3.90
C GLY A 108 -2.50 -9.01 -4.09
N ALA A 109 -1.39 -8.89 -4.80
CA ALA A 109 -0.87 -7.58 -5.20
C ALA A 109 -1.80 -6.98 -6.25
N ASP A 110 -1.90 -5.67 -6.25
CA ASP A 110 -2.77 -4.94 -7.17
C ASP A 110 -2.07 -4.55 -8.45
N ASP A 111 -0.75 -4.48 -8.44
CA ASP A 111 0.00 -4.02 -9.59
C ASP A 111 1.46 -4.44 -9.47
N TYR A 112 2.20 -4.22 -10.55
CA TYR A 112 3.60 -4.60 -10.64
C TYR A 112 4.33 -3.56 -11.49
N ILE A 113 5.47 -3.10 -10.99
CA ILE A 113 6.33 -2.15 -11.71
C ILE A 113 7.73 -2.74 -11.77
N GLU A 114 8.29 -2.80 -12.98
CA GLU A 114 9.65 -3.30 -13.18
C GLU A 114 10.70 -2.26 -12.82
N LYS A 115 11.79 -2.72 -12.22
CA LYS A 115 12.96 -1.87 -11.99
C LYS A 115 13.86 -1.90 -13.21
N PRO A 116 14.53 -0.81 -13.56
CA PRO A 116 14.45 0.51 -12.95
C PRO A 116 13.10 1.17 -13.27
N TYR A 117 12.50 1.76 -12.26
CA TYR A 117 11.18 2.36 -12.42
C TYR A 117 11.24 3.69 -13.16
N ASN A 118 10.17 3.99 -13.89
CA ASN A 118 9.96 5.30 -14.50
C ASN A 118 9.21 6.15 -13.47
N PRO A 119 9.76 7.31 -13.04
CA PRO A 119 9.11 8.10 -12.00
C PRO A 119 7.68 8.52 -12.35
N ALA A 120 7.44 8.91 -13.60
CA ALA A 120 6.09 9.32 -14.01
C ALA A 120 5.11 8.16 -13.96
N GLU A 121 5.54 6.97 -14.39
CA GLU A 121 4.71 5.77 -14.33
C GLU A 121 4.41 5.39 -12.88
N LEU A 122 5.42 5.43 -12.02
CA LEU A 122 5.25 5.10 -10.61
C LEU A 122 4.19 5.99 -9.97
N ILE A 123 4.31 7.29 -10.17
CA ILE A 123 3.37 8.25 -9.61
C ILE A 123 1.96 8.05 -10.18
N ALA A 124 1.85 7.81 -11.47
CA ALA A 124 0.53 7.60 -12.10
C ALA A 124 -0.16 6.37 -11.52
N ARG A 125 0.57 5.27 -11.32
CA ARG A 125 0.00 4.05 -10.76
C ARG A 125 -0.36 4.21 -9.28
N VAL A 126 0.47 4.89 -8.52
CA VAL A 126 0.19 5.20 -7.11
C VAL A 126 -1.12 5.98 -7.01
N LYS A 127 -1.25 7.04 -7.79
CA LYS A 127 -2.47 7.87 -7.76
C LYS A 127 -3.70 7.09 -8.17
N ALA A 128 -3.59 6.24 -9.19
CA ALA A 128 -4.72 5.46 -9.66
C ALA A 128 -5.21 4.47 -8.60
N HIS A 129 -4.27 3.77 -7.94
CA HIS A 129 -4.64 2.79 -6.94
C HIS A 129 -5.19 3.44 -5.67
N LEU A 130 -4.62 4.57 -5.26
CA LEU A 130 -5.15 5.30 -4.12
C LEU A 130 -6.58 5.79 -4.40
N ARG A 131 -6.84 6.30 -5.59
CA ARG A 131 -8.18 6.76 -5.96
C ARG A 131 -9.19 5.63 -5.91
N ARG A 132 -8.84 4.47 -6.48
CA ARG A 132 -9.72 3.30 -6.46
C ARG A 132 -10.00 2.83 -5.05
N TYR A 133 -8.97 2.79 -4.21
CA TYR A 133 -9.12 2.34 -2.84
C TYR A 133 -10.01 3.30 -2.04
N ARG A 134 -9.87 4.60 -2.24
CA ARG A 134 -10.72 5.58 -1.56
C ARG A 134 -12.19 5.37 -1.90
N VAL A 135 -12.49 5.15 -3.18
CA VAL A 135 -13.86 4.91 -3.63
C VAL A 135 -14.41 3.64 -2.99
N TRP A 136 -13.66 2.55 -3.06
CA TRP A 136 -14.08 1.28 -2.46
C TRP A 136 -14.27 1.42 -0.95
N SER A 137 -13.35 2.05 -0.27
CA SER A 137 -13.38 2.21 1.18
C SER A 137 -14.59 3.03 1.62
N ASN A 138 -14.90 4.07 0.89
CA ASN A 138 -16.08 4.89 1.17
C ASN A 138 -17.38 4.11 0.97
N MET A 139 -17.44 3.30 -0.06
CA MET A 139 -18.62 2.46 -0.31
C MET A 139 -18.82 1.43 0.80
N GLU A 140 -17.75 0.83 1.28
CA GLU A 140 -17.83 -0.13 2.37
C GLU A 140 -18.25 0.55 3.67
N ALA A 141 -17.75 1.75 3.93
CA ALA A 141 -18.12 2.51 5.12
C ALA A 141 -19.62 2.89 5.08
N GLU A 142 -20.14 3.25 3.92
CA GLU A 142 -21.55 3.55 3.74
C GLU A 142 -22.43 2.35 4.07
N LYS A 143 -22.06 1.17 3.57
CA LYS A 143 -22.81 -0.06 3.83
C LYS A 143 -22.86 -0.39 5.32
N LYS A 144 -21.75 -0.21 6.02
CA LYS A 144 -21.67 -0.53 7.44
C LYS A 144 -22.36 0.50 8.31
N LYS A 145 -22.48 1.72 7.82
CA LYS A 145 -23.00 2.84 8.59
C LYS A 145 -24.49 2.68 8.85
N ASP A 146 -25.26 2.28 7.85
CA ASP A 146 -26.70 2.17 7.97
C ASP A 146 -27.25 1.03 7.10
N PRO A 147 -27.21 -0.21 7.63
CA PRO A 147 -27.73 -1.36 6.90
C PRO A 147 -29.22 -1.23 6.59
N ASP A 148 -30.00 -0.66 7.51
CA ASP A 148 -31.43 -0.50 7.31
C ASP A 148 -31.74 0.46 6.18
N GLN A 149 -30.98 1.56 6.14
CA GLN A 149 -31.12 2.54 5.08
C GLN A 149 -30.78 1.94 3.73
N ILE A 150 -29.75 1.10 3.68
CA ILE A 150 -29.35 0.42 2.45
C ILE A 150 -30.47 -0.48 1.95
N VAL A 151 -31.07 -1.25 2.85
CA VAL A 151 -32.19 -2.14 2.50
C VAL A 151 -33.37 -1.33 2.00
N ASN A 152 -33.73 -0.29 2.71
CA ASN A 152 -34.87 0.55 2.34
C ASN A 152 -34.59 1.33 1.08
N GLY A 153 -33.37 1.83 0.93
CA GLY A 153 -32.97 2.62 -0.23
C GLY A 153 -32.96 1.82 -1.52
N GLY A 154 -32.90 0.50 -1.42
CA GLY A 154 -32.94 -0.39 -2.57
C GLY A 154 -34.34 -0.51 -3.17
N LEU A 155 -35.28 0.01 -2.48
CA LEU A 155 -36.66 -0.03 -2.95
C LEU A 155 -36.99 1.20 -3.84
#